data_5454ce56688b642aacb15369b66014ca
#
_entry.id   5454ce56688b642aacb15369b66014ca
#
_cell.length_a   1.000
_cell.length_b   1.000
_cell.length_c   1.000
_cell.angle_alpha   90.00
_cell.angle_beta   90.00
_cell.angle_gamma   90.00
#
_symmetry.space_group_name_H-M   'P 1'
#
loop_
_entity.id
_entity.type
_entity.pdbx_description
1 polymer ?
#
loop_
_entity_poly.entity_id
_entity_poly.type
_entity_poly.pdbx_seq_one_letter_code
_entity_poly.pdbx_strand_id
1 'polypeptide(L)'
;TRHESRTMSKQAEVSTVDIIDIFTDGACSGNPGPGGWGAILRSGGHEKELFGGALDTTNNRMELMAVIEALKALKHPAQARVYTDSQYVQKGISEWIHGWKRRGWRTADKQPVKNADLWRILDEEAARHRVEWLWVRGHSGHPENERADVLARRGIDSIRNQGA
;
A
#
# COMPACT_ATOMS: atom_id res chain seq x y z
N THR A 1 -14.06 35.32 -17.61
CA THR A 1 -15.45 34.99 -17.42
C THR A 1 -15.69 33.54 -17.77
N ARG A 2 -16.23 33.30 -18.93
CA ARG A 2 -16.49 31.96 -19.36
C ARG A 2 -15.22 31.10 -19.41
N HIS A 3 -14.13 31.71 -19.84
CA HIS A 3 -12.85 31.05 -19.88
C HIS A 3 -12.36 30.70 -18.49
N GLU A 4 -12.50 31.63 -17.58
CA GLU A 4 -12.07 31.42 -16.20
C GLU A 4 -12.90 30.35 -15.51
N SER A 5 -14.21 30.39 -15.69
CA SER A 5 -15.10 29.38 -15.14
C SER A 5 -14.72 28.00 -15.63
N ARG A 6 -14.42 27.90 -16.91
CA ARG A 6 -14.02 26.62 -17.49
C ARG A 6 -12.73 26.12 -16.90
N THR A 7 -11.77 27.02 -16.68
CA THR A 7 -10.50 26.65 -16.08
C THR A 7 -10.69 26.09 -14.68
N MET A 8 -11.50 26.76 -13.88
CA MET A 8 -11.77 26.30 -12.53
C MET A 8 -12.48 24.97 -12.51
N SER A 9 -13.44 24.79 -13.42
CA SER A 9 -14.15 23.51 -13.53
C SER A 9 -13.19 22.39 -13.90
N LYS A 10 -12.27 22.65 -14.81
CA LYS A 10 -11.28 21.66 -15.22
C LYS A 10 -10.40 21.25 -14.05
N GLN A 11 -9.99 22.21 -13.25
CA GLN A 11 -9.15 21.88 -12.08
C GLN A 11 -9.89 20.98 -11.10
N ALA A 12 -11.17 21.29 -10.86
CA ALA A 12 -11.97 20.45 -9.98
C ALA A 12 -12.16 19.06 -10.56
N GLU A 13 -12.41 18.96 -11.85
CA GLU A 13 -12.57 17.68 -12.52
C GLU A 13 -11.29 16.87 -12.52
N VAL A 14 -10.15 17.52 -12.75
CA VAL A 14 -8.86 16.85 -12.73
C VAL A 14 -8.58 16.29 -11.34
N SER A 15 -8.87 17.07 -10.29
CA SER A 15 -8.69 16.59 -8.93
C SER A 15 -9.53 15.36 -8.66
N THR A 16 -10.77 15.32 -9.13
CA THR A 16 -11.67 14.20 -8.93
C THR A 16 -11.20 12.99 -9.75
N VAL A 17 -10.79 13.21 -11.00
CA VAL A 17 -10.36 12.15 -11.89
C VAL A 17 -9.02 11.55 -11.44
N ASP A 18 -8.16 12.39 -10.86
CA ASP A 18 -6.81 11.98 -10.49
C ASP A 18 -6.76 11.20 -9.18
N ILE A 19 -7.88 11.01 -8.50
CA ILE A 19 -7.89 10.19 -7.30
C ILE A 19 -7.75 8.73 -7.69
N ILE A 20 -6.77 8.07 -7.11
CA ILE A 20 -6.51 6.67 -7.38
C ILE A 20 -6.88 5.87 -6.14
N ASP A 21 -7.77 4.89 -6.32
CA ASP A 21 -8.12 3.97 -5.24
C ASP A 21 -7.17 2.78 -5.29
N ILE A 22 -6.58 2.46 -4.14
CA ILE A 22 -5.59 1.39 -4.03
C ILE A 22 -6.08 0.40 -2.97
N PHE A 23 -6.17 -0.87 -3.36
CA PHE A 23 -6.60 -1.93 -2.47
C PHE A 23 -5.44 -2.90 -2.32
N THR A 24 -5.02 -3.18 -1.08
CA THR A 24 -3.82 -3.96 -0.83
C THR A 24 -4.07 -5.10 0.13
N ASP A 25 -3.28 -6.16 0.00
CA ASP A 25 -3.29 -7.27 0.95
C ASP A 25 -1.94 -7.98 0.93
N GLY A 26 -1.63 -8.63 2.03
CA GLY A 26 -0.42 -9.43 2.16
C GLY A 26 -0.75 -10.75 2.83
N ALA A 27 -0.02 -11.79 2.48
CA ALA A 27 -0.23 -13.11 3.02
C ALA A 27 1.10 -13.84 3.16
N CYS A 28 1.16 -14.78 4.10
CA CYS A 28 2.38 -15.55 4.32
C CYS A 28 2.01 -16.98 4.68
N SER A 29 2.67 -17.92 4.05
CA SER A 29 2.48 -19.34 4.31
C SER A 29 3.52 -19.76 5.35
N GLY A 30 3.09 -19.80 6.63
CA GLY A 30 4.02 -19.86 7.74
C GLY A 30 4.57 -18.46 8.01
N ASN A 31 4.88 -18.12 9.22
CA ASN A 31 5.27 -16.76 9.58
C ASN A 31 6.48 -16.82 10.51
N PRO A 32 7.74 -16.86 10.00
CA PRO A 32 8.13 -16.57 8.61
C PRO A 32 7.95 -17.73 7.66
N GLY A 33 8.01 -17.42 6.37
CA GLY A 33 7.88 -18.41 5.30
C GLY A 33 7.64 -17.73 3.96
N PRO A 34 7.28 -18.48 2.92
CA PRO A 34 6.95 -17.88 1.63
C PRO A 34 5.74 -16.98 1.77
N GLY A 35 5.84 -15.77 1.25
CA GLY A 35 4.76 -14.81 1.32
C GLY A 35 4.51 -14.11 0.01
N GLY A 36 3.35 -13.47 -0.10
CA GLY A 36 2.99 -12.72 -1.28
C GLY A 36 2.21 -11.47 -0.91
N TRP A 37 2.17 -10.55 -1.85
CA TRP A 37 1.42 -9.32 -1.71
C TRP A 37 0.62 -9.06 -2.98
N GLY A 38 -0.48 -8.35 -2.84
CA GLY A 38 -1.32 -7.99 -3.97
C GLY A 38 -1.82 -6.58 -3.84
N ALA A 39 -2.02 -5.92 -4.96
CA ALA A 39 -2.55 -4.57 -5.00
C ALA A 39 -3.38 -4.36 -6.26
N ILE A 40 -4.45 -3.58 -6.11
CA ILE A 40 -5.29 -3.16 -7.21
C ILE A 40 -5.31 -1.65 -7.22
N LEU A 41 -4.95 -1.05 -8.36
CA LEU A 41 -4.98 0.39 -8.54
C LEU A 41 -6.11 0.71 -9.51
N ARG A 42 -7.02 1.59 -9.09
CA ARG A 42 -8.18 1.95 -9.91
C ARG A 42 -8.28 3.45 -10.05
N SER A 43 -8.41 3.91 -11.29
CA SER A 43 -8.61 5.33 -11.58
C SER A 43 -9.58 5.45 -12.75
N GLY A 44 -10.74 6.05 -12.49
CA GLY A 44 -11.78 6.15 -13.50
C GLY A 44 -12.19 4.76 -13.96
N GLY A 45 -12.16 4.52 -15.25
CA GLY A 45 -12.49 3.21 -15.81
C GLY A 45 -11.31 2.27 -15.95
N HIS A 46 -10.13 2.66 -15.47
CA HIS A 46 -8.93 1.88 -15.62
C HIS A 46 -8.55 1.19 -14.32
N GLU A 47 -8.04 -0.04 -14.44
CA GLU A 47 -7.66 -0.83 -13.29
C GLU A 47 -6.37 -1.58 -13.60
N LYS A 48 -5.48 -1.65 -12.61
CA LYS A 48 -4.22 -2.35 -12.76
C LYS A 48 -4.02 -3.25 -11.55
N GLU A 49 -3.64 -4.49 -11.80
CA GLU A 49 -3.36 -5.46 -10.75
C GLU A 49 -1.86 -5.70 -10.65
N LEU A 50 -1.37 -5.75 -9.43
CA LEU A 50 0.03 -6.03 -9.15
C LEU A 50 0.11 -7.15 -8.12
N PHE A 51 1.12 -8.00 -8.25
CA PHE A 51 1.38 -8.98 -7.21
C PHE A 51 2.86 -9.38 -7.25
N GLY A 52 3.31 -9.94 -6.14
CA GLY A 52 4.67 -10.43 -6.03
C GLY A 52 4.83 -11.21 -4.74
N GLY A 53 6.03 -11.69 -4.48
CA GLY A 53 6.26 -12.48 -3.29
C GLY A 53 7.73 -12.58 -2.92
N ALA A 54 7.99 -13.27 -1.81
CA ALA A 54 9.33 -13.53 -1.31
C ALA A 54 9.35 -14.90 -0.65
N LEU A 55 10.48 -15.61 -0.76
CA LEU A 55 10.60 -16.97 -0.22
C LEU A 55 10.64 -17.01 1.30
N ASP A 56 11.23 -15.99 1.92
CA ASP A 56 11.40 -15.96 3.36
C ASP A 56 11.01 -14.57 3.87
N THR A 57 9.77 -14.46 4.34
CA THR A 57 9.23 -13.18 4.74
C THR A 57 8.19 -13.37 5.84
N THR A 58 7.52 -12.29 6.21
CA THR A 58 6.47 -12.30 7.22
C THR A 58 5.22 -11.64 6.67
N ASN A 59 4.09 -11.90 7.33
CA ASN A 59 2.83 -11.28 6.95
C ASN A 59 2.93 -9.75 6.98
N ASN A 60 3.55 -9.21 8.03
CA ASN A 60 3.67 -7.74 8.15
C ASN A 60 4.50 -7.14 7.02
N ARG A 61 5.59 -7.80 6.64
CA ARG A 61 6.40 -7.31 5.53
C ARG A 61 5.63 -7.33 4.23
N MET A 62 4.81 -8.35 4.00
CA MET A 62 4.01 -8.44 2.78
C MET A 62 2.91 -7.36 2.75
N GLU A 63 2.33 -7.06 3.90
CA GLU A 63 1.38 -5.95 3.99
C GLU A 63 2.03 -4.62 3.61
N LEU A 64 3.24 -4.38 4.10
CA LEU A 64 3.97 -3.16 3.76
C LEU A 64 4.36 -3.15 2.28
N MET A 65 4.83 -4.29 1.76
CA MET A 65 5.25 -4.38 0.36
C MET A 65 4.11 -4.07 -0.60
N ALA A 66 2.89 -4.53 -0.27
CA ALA A 66 1.74 -4.27 -1.14
C ALA A 66 1.52 -2.76 -1.31
N VAL A 67 1.58 -2.01 -0.22
CA VAL A 67 1.39 -0.56 -0.28
C VAL A 67 2.55 0.11 -0.99
N ILE A 68 3.78 -0.30 -0.66
CA ILE A 68 4.98 0.29 -1.27
C ILE A 68 4.96 0.11 -2.78
N GLU A 69 4.71 -1.11 -3.25
CA GLU A 69 4.74 -1.39 -4.69
C GLU A 69 3.60 -0.68 -5.42
N ALA A 70 2.45 -0.56 -4.78
CA ALA A 70 1.34 0.19 -5.37
C ALA A 70 1.70 1.66 -5.54
N LEU A 71 2.28 2.29 -4.51
CA LEU A 71 2.67 3.69 -4.59
C LEU A 71 3.80 3.91 -5.58
N LYS A 72 4.75 2.97 -5.65
CA LYS A 72 5.84 3.06 -6.64
C LYS A 72 5.32 2.98 -8.07
N ALA A 73 4.22 2.28 -8.29
CA ALA A 73 3.65 2.15 -9.63
C ALA A 73 3.08 3.47 -10.14
N LEU A 74 2.86 4.44 -9.27
CA LEU A 74 2.38 5.75 -9.65
C LEU A 74 3.57 6.59 -10.11
N LYS A 75 3.62 6.87 -11.39
CA LYS A 75 4.78 7.53 -11.99
C LYS A 75 4.87 9.01 -11.68
N HIS A 76 3.74 9.63 -11.36
CA HIS A 76 3.66 11.06 -11.06
C HIS A 76 3.01 11.26 -9.71
N PRO A 77 3.27 12.38 -9.03
CA PRO A 77 2.55 12.68 -7.79
C PRO A 77 1.06 12.62 -8.01
N ALA A 78 0.36 11.93 -7.12
CA ALA A 78 -1.06 11.68 -7.28
C ALA A 78 -1.77 11.76 -5.95
N GLN A 79 -3.08 11.91 -6.00
CA GLN A 79 -3.94 11.81 -4.83
C GLN A 79 -4.45 10.37 -4.78
N ALA A 80 -4.14 9.67 -3.69
CA ALA A 80 -4.43 8.24 -3.58
C ALA A 80 -5.19 7.96 -2.30
N ARG A 81 -6.12 6.99 -2.39
CA ARG A 81 -6.82 6.46 -1.21
C ARG A 81 -6.41 5.00 -1.08
N VAL A 82 -5.73 4.68 0.02
CA VAL A 82 -5.26 3.33 0.26
C VAL A 82 -6.19 2.61 1.23
N TYR A 83 -6.76 1.51 0.78
CA TYR A 83 -7.66 0.67 1.58
C TYR A 83 -6.88 -0.57 2.03
N THR A 84 -6.74 -0.74 3.33
CA THR A 84 -6.05 -1.89 3.89
C THR A 84 -6.77 -2.38 5.14
N ASP A 85 -6.73 -3.69 5.37
CA ASP A 85 -7.24 -4.27 6.60
C ASP A 85 -6.12 -4.54 7.61
N SER A 86 -4.90 -4.17 7.30
CA SER A 86 -3.76 -4.42 8.16
C SER A 86 -3.71 -3.44 9.32
N GLN A 87 -3.93 -3.94 10.53
CA GLN A 87 -3.80 -3.12 11.74
C GLN A 87 -2.36 -2.66 11.92
N TYR A 88 -1.42 -3.49 11.54
CA TYR A 88 0.00 -3.15 11.62
C TYR A 88 0.34 -1.92 10.79
N VAL A 89 -0.12 -1.88 9.54
CA VAL A 89 0.12 -0.72 8.65
C VAL A 89 -0.60 0.50 9.21
N GLN A 90 -1.85 0.33 9.62
CA GLN A 90 -2.63 1.45 10.15
C GLN A 90 -1.97 2.09 11.36
N LYS A 91 -1.59 1.27 12.33
CA LYS A 91 -0.99 1.79 13.56
C LYS A 91 0.37 2.40 13.30
N GLY A 92 1.15 1.78 12.42
CA GLY A 92 2.46 2.33 12.08
C GLY A 92 2.36 3.72 11.47
N ILE A 93 1.44 3.89 10.52
CA ILE A 93 1.27 5.17 9.85
C ILE A 93 0.68 6.23 10.79
N SER A 94 -0.31 5.86 11.60
CA SER A 94 -1.04 6.84 12.39
C SER A 94 -0.41 7.13 13.75
N GLU A 95 0.32 6.16 14.31
CA GLU A 95 0.81 6.31 15.69
C GLU A 95 2.33 6.19 15.80
N TRP A 96 2.95 5.18 15.19
CA TRP A 96 4.33 4.85 15.50
C TRP A 96 5.37 5.62 14.70
N ILE A 97 5.08 5.90 13.44
CA ILE A 97 6.09 6.41 12.51
C ILE A 97 6.64 7.77 12.92
N HIS A 98 5.80 8.61 13.53
CA HIS A 98 6.23 9.95 13.95
C HIS A 98 7.31 9.87 15.03
N GLY A 99 7.13 8.98 15.99
CA GLY A 99 8.12 8.75 17.02
C GLY A 99 9.40 8.13 16.47
N TRP A 100 9.25 7.17 15.57
CA TRP A 100 10.41 6.54 14.94
C TRP A 100 11.26 7.56 14.20
N LYS A 101 10.64 8.44 13.44
CA LYS A 101 11.36 9.46 12.68
C LYS A 101 12.11 10.40 13.61
N ARG A 102 11.47 10.80 14.71
CA ARG A 102 12.14 11.68 15.68
C ARG A 102 13.32 11.02 16.37
N ARG A 103 13.27 9.70 16.53
CA ARG A 103 14.33 8.93 17.21
C ARG A 103 15.35 8.31 16.24
N GLY A 104 15.34 8.72 14.99
CA GLY A 104 16.26 8.18 14.00
C GLY A 104 16.02 6.73 13.69
N TRP A 105 14.73 6.36 13.61
CA TRP A 105 14.27 5.00 13.30
C TRP A 105 14.64 4.00 14.38
N ARG A 106 14.51 4.43 15.61
CA ARG A 106 14.71 3.58 16.78
C ARG A 106 13.47 3.59 17.66
N THR A 107 13.30 2.51 18.39
CA THR A 107 12.22 2.42 19.37
C THR A 107 12.53 3.30 20.59
N ALA A 108 11.57 3.39 21.51
CA ALA A 108 11.77 4.16 22.75
C ALA A 108 12.97 3.64 23.56
N ASP A 109 13.23 2.32 23.52
CA ASP A 109 14.39 1.71 24.22
C ASP A 109 15.61 1.65 23.33
N LYS A 110 15.67 2.47 22.30
CA LYS A 110 16.86 2.66 21.44
C LYS A 110 17.22 1.44 20.60
N GLN A 111 16.27 0.51 20.42
CA GLN A 111 16.46 -0.62 19.54
C GLN A 111 16.08 -0.25 18.10
N PRO A 112 16.68 -0.88 17.08
CA PRO A 112 16.26 -0.63 15.71
C PRO A 112 14.77 -0.97 15.52
N VAL A 113 14.07 -0.14 14.75
CA VAL A 113 12.66 -0.41 14.45
C VAL A 113 12.57 -1.65 13.56
N LYS A 114 11.67 -2.56 13.94
CA LYS A 114 11.44 -3.76 13.15
C LYS A 114 10.87 -3.38 11.79
N ASN A 115 11.41 -3.98 10.73
CA ASN A 115 11.01 -3.66 9.34
C ASN A 115 11.28 -2.20 8.97
N ALA A 116 12.27 -1.57 9.59
CA ALA A 116 12.60 -0.19 9.33
C ALA A 116 12.92 0.05 7.86
N ASP A 117 13.54 -0.92 7.19
CA ASP A 117 13.83 -0.83 5.76
C ASP A 117 12.58 -0.55 4.95
N LEU A 118 11.50 -1.30 5.21
CA LEU A 118 10.25 -1.12 4.48
C LEU A 118 9.49 0.12 4.93
N TRP A 119 9.48 0.40 6.24
CA TRP A 119 8.80 1.59 6.75
C TRP A 119 9.41 2.88 6.18
N ARG A 120 10.73 2.91 6.02
CA ARG A 120 11.39 4.08 5.44
C ARG A 120 11.03 4.27 3.98
N ILE A 121 10.98 3.18 3.22
CA ILE A 121 10.58 3.24 1.83
C ILE A 121 9.13 3.70 1.73
N LEU A 122 8.25 3.15 2.56
CA LEU A 122 6.85 3.55 2.57
C LEU A 122 6.69 5.04 2.87
N ASP A 123 7.43 5.53 3.86
CA ASP A 123 7.38 6.94 4.22
C ASP A 123 7.80 7.82 3.04
N GLU A 124 8.87 7.45 2.35
CA GLU A 124 9.34 8.19 1.19
C GLU A 124 8.33 8.17 0.05
N GLU A 125 7.76 6.99 -0.24
CA GLU A 125 6.80 6.87 -1.33
C GLU A 125 5.51 7.62 -1.02
N ALA A 126 5.05 7.54 0.23
CA ALA A 126 3.83 8.25 0.62
C ALA A 126 4.03 9.77 0.54
N ALA A 127 5.25 10.24 0.82
CA ALA A 127 5.55 11.67 0.77
C ALA A 127 5.50 12.23 -0.65
N ARG A 128 5.67 11.38 -1.67
CA ARG A 128 5.58 11.81 -3.07
C ARG A 128 4.15 12.08 -3.50
N HIS A 129 3.18 11.57 -2.76
CA HIS A 129 1.77 11.64 -3.11
C HIS A 129 0.96 12.22 -1.97
N ARG A 130 -0.29 12.53 -2.24
CA ARG A 130 -1.25 12.88 -1.19
C ARG A 130 -2.06 11.63 -0.90
N VAL A 131 -1.75 10.96 0.21
CA VAL A 131 -2.33 9.67 0.53
C VAL A 131 -3.34 9.80 1.66
N GLU A 132 -4.55 9.30 1.43
CA GLU A 132 -5.57 9.14 2.46
C GLU A 132 -5.62 7.67 2.81
N TRP A 133 -5.46 7.35 4.10
CA TRP A 133 -5.44 5.98 4.59
C TRP A 133 -6.82 5.60 5.07
N LEU A 134 -7.39 4.53 4.50
CA LEU A 134 -8.73 4.08 4.82
C LEU A 134 -8.67 2.67 5.38
N TRP A 135 -9.19 2.53 6.57
CA TRP A 135 -9.17 1.25 7.28
C TRP A 135 -10.39 0.42 6.87
N VAL A 136 -10.14 -0.82 6.43
CA VAL A 136 -11.19 -1.77 6.07
C VAL A 136 -11.18 -2.88 7.11
N ARG A 137 -12.35 -3.19 7.65
CA ARG A 137 -12.45 -4.20 8.69
C ARG A 137 -12.61 -5.57 8.05
N GLY A 138 -11.53 -6.34 8.01
CA GLY A 138 -11.54 -7.68 7.44
C GLY A 138 -11.80 -7.66 5.95
N HIS A 139 -12.13 -8.81 5.39
CA HIS A 139 -12.40 -8.93 3.96
C HIS A 139 -13.88 -8.87 3.62
N SER A 140 -14.73 -8.90 4.64
CA SER A 140 -16.16 -8.99 4.46
C SER A 140 -16.72 -7.75 3.78
N GLY A 141 -17.47 -7.95 2.69
CA GLY A 141 -18.14 -6.87 2.00
C GLY A 141 -17.25 -5.99 1.14
N HIS A 142 -16.01 -6.37 0.92
CA HIS A 142 -15.09 -5.59 0.10
C HIS A 142 -14.49 -6.46 -1.01
N PRO A 143 -15.17 -6.53 -2.18
CA PRO A 143 -14.71 -7.40 -3.26
C PRO A 143 -13.29 -7.07 -3.73
N GLU A 144 -12.92 -5.79 -3.72
CA GLU A 144 -11.60 -5.38 -4.15
C GLU A 144 -10.51 -5.90 -3.21
N ASN A 145 -10.78 -5.89 -1.92
CA ASN A 145 -9.82 -6.42 -0.96
C ASN A 145 -9.75 -7.94 -1.01
N GLU A 146 -10.85 -8.61 -1.35
CA GLU A 146 -10.81 -10.04 -1.60
C GLU A 146 -9.99 -10.38 -2.83
N ARG A 147 -10.09 -9.56 -3.88
CA ARG A 147 -9.26 -9.73 -5.07
C ARG A 147 -7.79 -9.51 -4.75
N ALA A 148 -7.48 -8.54 -3.90
CA ALA A 148 -6.10 -8.30 -3.48
C ALA A 148 -5.55 -9.51 -2.70
N ASP A 149 -6.39 -10.17 -1.90
CA ASP A 149 -6.00 -11.41 -1.21
C ASP A 149 -5.66 -12.51 -2.22
N VAL A 150 -6.49 -12.66 -3.26
CA VAL A 150 -6.21 -13.64 -4.32
C VAL A 150 -4.87 -13.34 -4.99
N LEU A 151 -4.59 -12.06 -5.26
CA LEU A 151 -3.33 -11.67 -5.86
C LEU A 151 -2.15 -11.97 -4.93
N ALA A 152 -2.31 -11.75 -3.63
CA ALA A 152 -1.27 -12.07 -2.67
C ALA A 152 -0.95 -13.56 -2.66
N ARG A 153 -1.98 -14.41 -2.74
CA ARG A 153 -1.79 -15.86 -2.81
C ARG A 153 -1.13 -16.26 -4.11
N ARG A 154 -1.47 -15.59 -5.21
CA ARG A 154 -0.80 -15.82 -6.49
C ARG A 154 0.68 -15.46 -6.38
N GLY A 155 1.01 -14.43 -5.62
CA GLY A 155 2.39 -14.08 -5.35
C GLY A 155 3.14 -15.20 -4.63
N ILE A 156 2.50 -15.83 -3.64
CA ILE A 156 3.10 -16.97 -2.94
C ILE A 156 3.35 -18.12 -3.92
N ASP A 157 2.36 -18.45 -4.72
CA ASP A 157 2.49 -19.55 -5.69
C ASP A 157 3.59 -19.30 -6.69
N SER A 158 3.68 -18.05 -7.17
CA SER A 158 4.71 -17.66 -8.11
C SER A 158 6.12 -17.89 -7.54
N ILE A 159 6.33 -17.51 -6.30
CA ILE A 159 7.61 -17.66 -5.63
C ILE A 159 7.94 -19.14 -5.39
N ARG A 160 6.96 -19.92 -4.97
CA ARG A 160 7.16 -21.36 -4.75
C ARG A 160 7.52 -22.08 -6.04
N ASN A 161 6.86 -21.74 -7.12
CA ASN A 161 7.12 -22.37 -8.41
C ASN A 161 8.51 -22.02 -8.93
N GLN A 162 8.97 -20.80 -8.68
CA GLN A 162 10.31 -20.40 -9.05
C GLN A 162 11.38 -21.11 -8.23
N GLY A 163 11.04 -21.43 -6.97
CA GLY A 163 11.96 -22.12 -6.10
C GLY A 163 12.07 -23.62 -6.34
N ALA A 164 11.17 -24.17 -7.15
CA ALA A 164 11.19 -25.60 -7.49
C ALA A 164 12.10 -25.91 -8.73
#